data_4ae02e1d6820cf56a11f9273f76a9020
#
_entry.id   4ae02e1d6820cf56a11f9273f76a9020
#
_cell.length_a   1.000
_cell.length_b   1.000
_cell.length_c   1.000
_cell.angle_alpha   90.00
_cell.angle_beta   90.00
_cell.angle_gamma   90.00
#
_symmetry.space_group_name_H-M   'P 1'
#
loop_
_entity.id
_entity.type
_entity.pdbx_description
1 polymer ?
#
loop_
_entity_poly.entity_id
_entity_poly.type
_entity_poly.pdbx_seq_one_letter_code
_entity_poly.pdbx_strand_id
1 'polypeptide(L)'
;PVVEAVRALRGKYPMFGICLGHQVIGLAYGARTQKMKFGHRGGNHPVKDLIRGRVEMTSQNHSYSVVPESVAGTGLEITHINLLDQTVEGLQCAADRVFSVQYHPESAPGPQDSGYLFDRFLTAMEEAKFHAQA
;
A
#
# COMPACT_ATOMS: atom_id res chain seq x y z
N PRO A 1 -17.87 7.98 -0.01
CA PRO A 1 -17.56 8.63 1.28
C PRO A 1 -16.12 8.36 1.75
N VAL A 2 -15.68 7.08 1.75
CA VAL A 2 -14.34 6.74 2.25
C VAL A 2 -13.27 7.29 1.30
N VAL A 3 -13.43 7.12 0.00
CA VAL A 3 -12.49 7.64 -1.00
C VAL A 3 -12.39 9.16 -0.89
N GLU A 4 -13.51 9.84 -0.73
CA GLU A 4 -13.53 11.29 -0.60
C GLU A 4 -12.89 11.76 0.69
N ALA A 5 -13.09 11.01 1.78
CA ALA A 5 -12.45 11.33 3.06
C ALA A 5 -10.92 11.22 2.94
N VAL A 6 -10.41 10.18 2.30
CA VAL A 6 -8.97 10.02 2.08
C VAL A 6 -8.45 11.16 1.21
N ARG A 7 -9.18 11.52 0.16
CA ARG A 7 -8.78 12.60 -0.73
C ARG A 7 -8.70 13.94 0.01
N ALA A 8 -9.60 14.16 0.95
CA ALA A 8 -9.61 15.39 1.75
C ALA A 8 -8.46 15.43 2.77
N LEU A 9 -8.02 14.28 3.27
CA LEU A 9 -7.02 14.20 4.32
C LEU A 9 -5.59 14.05 3.81
N ARG A 10 -5.42 13.65 2.56
CA ARG A 10 -4.07 13.44 2.02
C ARG A 10 -3.26 14.74 2.07
N GLY A 11 -1.99 14.62 2.44
CA GLY A 11 -1.13 15.76 2.60
C GLY A 11 -1.27 16.46 3.94
N LYS A 12 -2.35 16.20 4.67
CA LYS A 12 -2.57 16.79 6.00
C LYS A 12 -2.14 15.84 7.11
N TYR A 13 -2.35 14.55 6.91
CA TYR A 13 -2.01 13.51 7.89
C TYR A 13 -1.34 12.36 7.17
N PRO A 14 -0.34 11.71 7.80
CA PRO A 14 0.21 10.48 7.22
C PRO A 14 -0.85 9.39 7.23
N MET A 15 -0.86 8.56 6.18
CA MET A 15 -1.83 7.49 6.05
C MET A 15 -1.14 6.19 5.64
N PHE A 16 -1.60 5.09 6.21
CA PHE A 16 -1.15 3.75 5.86
C PHE A 16 -2.38 2.89 5.59
N GLY A 17 -2.52 2.38 4.38
CA GLY A 17 -3.64 1.54 3.99
C GLY A 17 -3.24 0.08 3.85
N ILE A 18 -4.10 -0.82 4.31
CA ILE A 18 -3.89 -2.27 4.26
C ILE A 18 -5.10 -2.88 3.55
N CYS A 19 -4.84 -3.73 2.58
CA CYS A 19 -5.85 -4.49 1.83
C CYS A 19 -6.88 -3.55 1.18
N LEU A 20 -8.10 -3.49 1.71
CA LEU A 20 -9.12 -2.58 1.19
C LEU A 20 -8.67 -1.12 1.30
N GLY A 21 -7.98 -0.76 2.39
CA GLY A 21 -7.43 0.59 2.56
C GLY A 21 -6.42 0.96 1.48
N HIS A 22 -5.63 -0.01 1.02
CA HIS A 22 -4.72 0.18 -0.11
C HIS A 22 -5.49 0.53 -1.38
N GLN A 23 -6.57 -0.20 -1.66
CA GLN A 23 -7.39 0.07 -2.84
C GLN A 23 -8.07 1.44 -2.76
N VAL A 24 -8.55 1.81 -1.58
CA VAL A 24 -9.17 3.11 -1.35
C VAL A 24 -8.16 4.24 -1.60
N ILE A 25 -6.93 4.08 -1.14
CA ILE A 25 -5.87 5.06 -1.39
C ILE A 25 -5.63 5.18 -2.90
N GLY A 26 -5.52 4.07 -3.61
CA GLY A 26 -5.35 4.10 -5.05
C GLY A 26 -6.47 4.91 -5.73
N LEU A 27 -7.71 4.63 -5.38
CA LEU A 27 -8.85 5.33 -5.94
C LEU A 27 -8.86 6.82 -5.59
N ALA A 28 -8.45 7.16 -4.36
CA ALA A 28 -8.42 8.56 -3.92
C ALA A 28 -7.42 9.40 -4.70
N TYR A 29 -6.36 8.78 -5.22
CA TYR A 29 -5.35 9.47 -6.04
C TYR A 29 -5.67 9.41 -7.54
N GLY A 30 -6.74 8.74 -7.92
CA GLY A 30 -7.15 8.68 -9.33
C GLY A 30 -6.78 7.39 -10.04
N ALA A 31 -6.18 6.43 -9.35
CA ALA A 31 -5.93 5.12 -9.93
C ALA A 31 -7.23 4.32 -10.01
N ARG A 32 -7.20 3.20 -10.71
CA ARG A 32 -8.36 2.33 -10.88
C ARG A 32 -8.09 0.95 -10.30
N THR A 33 -9.16 0.25 -9.92
CA THR A 33 -9.08 -1.15 -9.50
C THR A 33 -9.82 -2.01 -10.52
N GLN A 34 -9.45 -3.28 -10.57
CA GLN A 34 -10.14 -4.26 -11.41
C GLN A 34 -10.24 -5.58 -10.69
N LYS A 35 -11.27 -6.35 -11.03
CA LYS A 35 -11.44 -7.69 -10.48
C LYS A 35 -10.44 -8.62 -11.12
N MET A 36 -9.73 -9.38 -10.30
CA MET A 36 -8.78 -10.39 -10.77
C MET A 36 -9.53 -11.67 -11.15
N LYS A 37 -8.99 -12.39 -12.15
CA LYS A 37 -9.60 -13.62 -12.61
C LYS A 37 -9.65 -14.69 -11.49
N PHE A 38 -8.58 -14.79 -10.70
CA PHE A 38 -8.49 -15.81 -9.65
C PHE A 38 -8.39 -15.26 -8.24
N GLY A 39 -8.03 -13.99 -8.07
CA GLY A 39 -7.80 -13.41 -6.77
C GLY A 39 -6.55 -13.97 -6.09
N HIS A 40 -6.23 -13.43 -4.93
CA HIS A 40 -5.12 -13.91 -4.10
C HIS A 40 -5.66 -14.37 -2.75
N ARG A 41 -5.33 -15.62 -2.38
CA ARG A 41 -5.77 -16.23 -1.13
C ARG A 41 -4.61 -16.99 -0.51
N GLY A 42 -4.56 -17.02 0.82
CA GLY A 42 -3.59 -17.80 1.56
C GLY A 42 -2.28 -17.08 1.82
N GLY A 43 -1.29 -17.81 2.30
CA GLY A 43 -0.03 -17.27 2.80
C GLY A 43 1.19 -17.46 1.90
N ASN A 44 0.99 -17.84 0.65
CA ASN A 44 2.10 -18.19 -0.26
C ASN A 44 2.22 -17.21 -1.43
N HIS A 45 2.08 -15.94 -1.18
CA HIS A 45 2.18 -14.92 -2.22
C HIS A 45 3.48 -14.14 -2.09
N PRO A 46 4.48 -14.40 -2.95
CA PRO A 46 5.75 -13.68 -2.89
C PRO A 46 5.58 -12.27 -3.44
N VAL A 47 5.95 -11.29 -2.63
CA VAL A 47 5.84 -9.87 -2.99
C VAL A 47 7.23 -9.27 -2.93
N LYS A 48 7.61 -8.55 -3.98
CA LYS A 48 8.87 -7.84 -4.02
C LYS A 48 8.68 -6.39 -3.63
N ASP A 49 9.42 -5.97 -2.60
CA ASP A 49 9.55 -4.58 -2.22
C ASP A 49 10.57 -3.95 -3.15
N LEU A 50 10.12 -3.09 -4.06
CA LEU A 50 10.98 -2.49 -5.08
C LEU A 50 11.94 -1.46 -4.50
N ILE A 51 11.60 -0.86 -3.36
CA ILE A 51 12.44 0.16 -2.73
C ILE A 51 13.58 -0.50 -1.96
N ARG A 52 13.28 -1.55 -1.19
CA ARG A 52 14.28 -2.25 -0.38
C ARG A 52 14.97 -3.38 -1.11
N GLY A 53 14.43 -3.82 -2.25
CA GLY A 53 14.99 -4.92 -3.03
C GLY A 53 14.83 -6.28 -2.38
N ARG A 54 13.80 -6.47 -1.56
CA ARG A 54 13.59 -7.71 -0.81
C ARG A 54 12.29 -8.39 -1.25
N VAL A 55 12.27 -9.72 -1.12
CA VAL A 55 11.07 -10.52 -1.38
C VAL A 55 10.56 -11.04 -0.05
N GLU A 56 9.25 -10.90 0.17
CA GLU A 56 8.59 -11.37 1.37
C GLU A 56 7.43 -12.27 0.98
N MET A 57 7.23 -13.35 1.77
CA MET A 57 6.05 -14.17 1.62
C MET A 57 4.91 -13.50 2.39
N THR A 58 3.77 -13.32 1.73
CA THR A 58 2.66 -12.55 2.30
C THR A 58 1.40 -13.39 2.37
N SER A 59 0.52 -13.00 3.30
CA SER A 59 -0.82 -13.55 3.44
C SER A 59 -1.82 -12.58 2.81
N GLN A 60 -2.67 -13.09 1.92
CA GLN A 60 -3.58 -12.26 1.15
C GLN A 60 -4.98 -12.88 1.11
N ASN A 61 -5.97 -12.01 0.97
CA ASN A 61 -7.35 -12.42 0.78
C ASN A 61 -8.10 -11.28 0.11
N HIS A 62 -7.98 -11.20 -1.22
CA HIS A 62 -8.66 -10.17 -1.99
C HIS A 62 -8.95 -10.62 -3.41
N SER A 63 -9.95 -10.01 -4.02
CA SER A 63 -10.36 -10.32 -5.40
C SER A 63 -10.11 -9.17 -6.38
N TYR A 64 -9.73 -8.00 -5.87
CA TYR A 64 -9.47 -6.81 -6.70
C TYR A 64 -8.04 -6.36 -6.52
N SER A 65 -7.49 -5.75 -7.56
CA SER A 65 -6.16 -5.15 -7.51
C SER A 65 -6.17 -3.79 -8.20
N VAL A 66 -5.19 -2.95 -7.85
CA VAL A 66 -5.00 -1.67 -8.52
C VAL A 66 -4.40 -1.91 -9.90
N VAL A 67 -4.97 -1.28 -10.92
CA VAL A 67 -4.49 -1.41 -12.30
C VAL A 67 -3.14 -0.70 -12.43
N PRO A 68 -2.04 -1.40 -12.80
CA PRO A 68 -0.71 -0.77 -12.83
C PRO A 68 -0.64 0.47 -13.71
N GLU A 69 -1.23 0.41 -14.89
CA GLU A 69 -1.18 1.51 -15.85
C GLU A 69 -1.91 2.75 -15.34
N SER A 70 -2.88 2.57 -14.45
CA SER A 70 -3.66 3.69 -13.92
C SER A 70 -2.91 4.48 -12.85
N VAL A 71 -1.77 3.98 -12.37
CA VAL A 71 -0.98 4.67 -11.33
C VAL A 71 -0.20 5.83 -11.93
N ALA A 72 0.19 5.75 -13.19
CA ALA A 72 0.96 6.80 -13.85
C ALA A 72 0.20 8.14 -13.81
N GLY A 73 0.89 9.22 -13.48
CA GLY A 73 0.31 10.55 -13.44
C GLY A 73 -0.53 10.87 -12.22
N THR A 74 -0.66 9.95 -11.27
CA THR A 74 -1.48 10.17 -10.06
C THR A 74 -0.69 10.79 -8.92
N GLY A 75 0.63 10.78 -8.99
CA GLY A 75 1.48 11.13 -7.85
C GLY A 75 1.84 9.93 -6.98
N LEU A 76 1.23 8.79 -7.23
CA LEU A 76 1.57 7.55 -6.55
C LEU A 76 2.70 6.83 -7.28
N GLU A 77 3.48 6.07 -6.51
CA GLU A 77 4.57 5.24 -6.99
C GLU A 77 4.29 3.79 -6.57
N ILE A 78 4.51 2.85 -7.48
CA ILE A 78 4.36 1.43 -7.15
C ILE A 78 5.58 1.00 -6.34
N THR A 79 5.35 0.49 -5.12
CA THR A 79 6.42 0.09 -4.21
C THR A 79 6.58 -1.41 -4.09
N HIS A 80 5.52 -2.16 -4.37
CA HIS A 80 5.53 -3.62 -4.22
C HIS A 80 4.78 -4.25 -5.38
N ILE A 81 5.28 -5.39 -5.86
CA ILE A 81 4.61 -6.19 -6.89
C ILE A 81 4.60 -7.66 -6.49
N ASN A 82 3.54 -8.35 -6.91
CA ASN A 82 3.43 -9.79 -6.75
C ASN A 82 4.31 -10.46 -7.81
N LEU A 83 5.20 -11.36 -7.42
CA LEU A 83 6.13 -11.98 -8.35
C LEU A 83 5.49 -13.05 -9.23
N LEU A 84 4.30 -13.54 -8.87
CA LEU A 84 3.63 -14.58 -9.65
C LEU A 84 2.86 -14.00 -10.84
N ASP A 85 2.21 -12.85 -10.66
CA ASP A 85 1.34 -12.28 -11.70
C ASP A 85 1.57 -10.78 -11.95
N GLN A 86 2.57 -10.19 -11.32
CA GLN A 86 2.96 -8.78 -11.50
C GLN A 86 1.88 -7.78 -11.10
N THR A 87 0.93 -8.17 -10.25
CA THR A 87 -0.08 -7.24 -9.74
C THR A 87 0.53 -6.26 -8.75
N VAL A 88 -0.08 -5.08 -8.65
CA VAL A 88 0.35 -4.05 -7.70
C VAL A 88 0.06 -4.51 -6.28
N GLU A 89 1.08 -4.50 -5.42
CA GLU A 89 0.96 -4.93 -4.03
C GLU A 89 1.29 -3.82 -3.04
N GLY A 90 1.75 -2.68 -3.51
CA GLY A 90 2.02 -1.53 -2.66
C GLY A 90 2.14 -0.24 -3.44
N LEU A 91 1.76 0.85 -2.79
CA LEU A 91 1.80 2.20 -3.36
C LEU A 91 2.33 3.18 -2.31
N GLN A 92 2.88 4.29 -2.79
CA GLN A 92 3.24 5.40 -1.90
C GLN A 92 3.13 6.73 -2.61
N CYS A 93 2.87 7.77 -1.82
CA CYS A 93 3.10 9.16 -2.18
C CYS A 93 3.95 9.77 -1.08
N ALA A 94 5.25 9.87 -1.29
CA ALA A 94 6.18 10.34 -0.26
C ALA A 94 5.87 11.78 0.16
N ALA A 95 5.48 12.63 -0.79
CA ALA A 95 5.17 14.03 -0.51
C ALA A 95 4.00 14.17 0.47
N ASP A 96 3.00 13.29 0.38
CA ASP A 96 1.83 13.31 1.25
C ASP A 96 1.98 12.39 2.47
N ARG A 97 3.09 11.68 2.60
CA ARG A 97 3.34 10.69 3.65
C ARG A 97 2.27 9.61 3.65
N VAL A 98 1.93 9.11 2.45
CA VAL A 98 0.92 8.06 2.27
C VAL A 98 1.60 6.83 1.71
N PHE A 99 1.31 5.67 2.28
CA PHE A 99 1.73 4.40 1.69
C PHE A 99 0.74 3.31 2.02
N SER A 100 0.76 2.25 1.23
CA SER A 100 -0.20 1.18 1.36
C SER A 100 0.36 -0.14 0.87
N VAL A 101 -0.18 -1.23 1.39
CA VAL A 101 0.12 -2.58 0.90
C VAL A 101 -1.19 -3.35 0.74
N GLN A 102 -1.25 -4.19 -0.29
CA GLN A 102 -2.43 -4.99 -0.58
C GLN A 102 -2.57 -6.17 0.38
N TYR A 103 -1.45 -6.70 0.85
CA TYR A 103 -1.44 -7.84 1.75
C TYR A 103 -1.63 -7.40 3.20
N HIS A 104 -1.78 -8.38 4.10
CA HIS A 104 -1.94 -8.14 5.54
C HIS A 104 -0.59 -8.33 6.23
N PRO A 105 0.15 -7.25 6.52
CA PRO A 105 1.48 -7.38 7.13
C PRO A 105 1.43 -8.00 8.53
N GLU A 106 0.33 -7.81 9.27
CA GLU A 106 0.16 -8.38 10.60
C GLU A 106 -0.03 -9.89 10.59
N SER A 107 -0.36 -10.46 9.41
CA SER A 107 -0.58 -11.89 9.24
C SER A 107 0.51 -12.56 8.43
N ALA A 108 1.68 -11.91 8.29
CA ALA A 108 2.79 -12.45 7.50
C ALA A 108 3.23 -13.81 8.06
N PRO A 109 3.45 -14.81 7.21
CA PRO A 109 3.82 -16.16 7.68
C PRO A 109 5.24 -16.24 8.24
N GLY A 110 6.11 -15.33 7.88
CA GLY A 110 7.48 -15.29 8.40
C GLY A 110 7.60 -14.39 9.61
N PRO A 111 8.63 -14.59 10.45
CA PRO A 111 8.84 -13.71 11.59
C PRO A 111 9.25 -12.32 11.14
N GLN A 112 8.57 -11.32 11.60
CA GLN A 112 8.82 -9.88 11.50
C GLN A 112 9.13 -9.31 10.10
N ASP A 113 8.78 -10.01 9.04
CA ASP A 113 9.13 -9.54 7.70
C ASP A 113 8.49 -8.20 7.35
N SER A 114 7.27 -7.97 7.81
CA SER A 114 6.52 -6.76 7.48
C SER A 114 6.47 -5.74 8.61
N GLY A 115 7.19 -5.98 9.72
CA GLY A 115 7.18 -5.06 10.86
C GLY A 115 7.71 -3.69 10.50
N TYR A 116 8.62 -3.59 9.53
CA TYR A 116 9.19 -2.31 9.09
C TYR A 116 8.12 -1.35 8.55
N LEU A 117 7.01 -1.88 8.04
CA LEU A 117 5.93 -1.03 7.51
C LEU A 117 5.27 -0.23 8.63
N PHE A 118 5.04 -0.86 9.77
CA PHE A 118 4.48 -0.17 10.93
C PHE A 118 5.47 0.86 11.47
N ASP A 119 6.75 0.52 11.53
CA ASP A 119 7.80 1.44 11.96
C ASP A 119 7.88 2.65 11.03
N ARG A 120 7.77 2.42 9.72
CA ARG A 120 7.77 3.48 8.73
C ARG A 120 6.58 4.41 8.93
N PHE A 121 5.40 3.85 9.22
CA PHE A 121 4.21 4.67 9.47
C PHE A 121 4.37 5.50 10.74
N LEU A 122 4.90 4.90 11.81
CA LEU A 122 5.16 5.62 13.06
C LEU A 122 6.14 6.76 12.83
N THR A 123 7.19 6.54 12.05
CA THR A 123 8.15 7.58 11.70
C THR A 123 7.46 8.73 10.96
N ALA A 124 6.59 8.40 10.00
CA ALA A 124 5.85 9.42 9.24
C ALA A 124 4.93 10.24 10.15
N MET A 125 4.31 9.59 11.14
CA MET A 125 3.48 10.28 12.12
C MET A 125 4.30 11.26 12.97
N GLU A 126 5.48 10.84 13.42
CA GLU A 126 6.37 11.70 14.20
C GLU A 126 6.83 12.92 13.39
N GLU A 127 7.18 12.71 12.13
CA GLU A 127 7.57 13.82 11.25
C GLU A 127 6.42 14.80 11.06
N ALA A 128 5.21 14.32 10.83
CA ALA A 128 4.05 15.16 10.66
C ALA A 128 3.76 15.98 11.92
N LYS A 129 3.88 15.35 13.08
CA LYS A 129 3.68 16.01 14.36
C LYS A 129 4.72 17.12 14.57
N PHE A 130 5.97 16.84 14.24
CA PHE A 130 7.04 17.82 14.36
C PHE A 130 6.77 19.04 13.47
N HIS A 131 6.39 18.83 12.23
CA HIS A 131 6.08 19.92 11.31
C HIS A 131 4.86 20.72 11.75
N ALA A 132 3.88 20.08 12.35
CA ALA A 132 2.69 20.77 12.87
C ALA A 132 3.02 21.69 14.04
N GLN A 133 4.07 21.38 14.79
CA GLN A 133 4.50 22.17 15.93
C GLN A 133 5.48 23.30 15.55
N ALA A 134 6.06 23.17 14.40
CA ALA A 134 6.99 24.18 13.91
C ALA A 134 6.26 25.38 13.33
#